data_23475e82b20f953f083ff590e5778971
#
_entry.id   23475e82b20f953f083ff590e5778971
#
_cell.length_a   1.000
_cell.length_b   1.000
_cell.length_c   1.000
_cell.angle_alpha   90.00
_cell.angle_beta   90.00
_cell.angle_gamma   90.00
#
_symmetry.space_group_name_H-M   'P 1'
#
loop_
_entity.id
_entity.type
_entity.pdbx_description
1 polymer ?
#
loop_
_entity_poly.entity_id
_entity_poly.type
_entity_poly.pdbx_seq_one_letter_code
_entity_poly.pdbx_strand_id
1 'polypeptide(L)'
;MNQVTTVLSVVNRLNYLSTQIDAIENQTIDSDIFVIWRNENPYTLNYPAVIYKNESEHFNSLYGRFYNSLHIKTPYTFIVDDDILPGKAYIERCIEFSKANRDNVVICTYGVNFKTNVDKYEIGERIGPAKFLEEPAKVDMGGQGWFMKTELLQHFLYTKLYKEDSGEDLHFSYCLFKNDVPIYILNKGVEDKDGWQDLTLGKRGQDDQAQWRTKQHKNIRDQVLKHYTTKGWLSGRGNSTLI
;
A
#
# COMPACT_ATOMS: atom_id res chain seq x y z
N MET A 1 17.17 18.56 -0.35
CA MET A 1 16.16 17.80 -1.14
C MET A 1 15.82 16.58 -0.33
N ASN A 2 14.54 16.40 0.00
CA ASN A 2 14.10 15.28 0.83
C ASN A 2 14.39 13.93 0.15
N GLN A 3 14.54 12.87 0.96
CA GLN A 3 14.80 11.53 0.43
C GLN A 3 13.52 10.79 0.07
N VAL A 4 12.39 11.22 0.61
CA VAL A 4 11.09 10.55 0.51
C VAL A 4 10.04 11.52 0.00
N THR A 5 9.12 11.03 -0.81
CA THR A 5 7.83 11.66 -1.05
C THR A 5 6.72 10.75 -0.52
N THR A 6 5.91 11.27 0.39
CA THR A 6 4.71 10.59 0.88
C THR A 6 3.51 11.01 0.04
N VAL A 7 2.81 10.03 -0.51
CA VAL A 7 1.63 10.20 -1.35
C VAL A 7 0.39 9.85 -0.55
N LEU A 8 -0.45 10.84 -0.31
CA LEU A 8 -1.74 10.67 0.36
C LEU A 8 -2.86 10.62 -0.69
N SER A 9 -3.55 9.49 -0.77
CA SER A 9 -4.62 9.28 -1.74
C SER A 9 -5.98 9.48 -1.09
N VAL A 10 -6.60 10.65 -1.26
CA VAL A 10 -7.81 11.05 -0.56
C VAL A 10 -9.03 10.98 -1.48
N VAL A 11 -10.05 10.22 -1.07
CA VAL A 11 -11.35 10.11 -1.79
C VAL A 11 -12.46 10.78 -1.00
N ASN A 12 -12.84 10.21 0.13
CA ASN A 12 -14.01 10.65 0.90
C ASN A 12 -13.71 10.94 2.38
N ARG A 13 -12.51 10.59 2.87
CA ARG A 13 -12.14 10.70 4.31
C ARG A 13 -11.31 11.94 4.59
N LEU A 14 -11.83 13.10 4.18
CA LEU A 14 -11.19 14.40 4.38
C LEU A 14 -10.87 14.74 5.83
N ASN A 15 -11.69 14.25 6.74
CA ASN A 15 -11.52 14.47 8.17
C ASN A 15 -10.23 13.87 8.73
N TYR A 16 -9.60 12.93 8.02
CA TYR A 16 -8.33 12.33 8.45
C TYR A 16 -7.10 13.00 7.84
N LEU A 17 -7.29 13.78 6.76
CA LEU A 17 -6.17 14.32 5.99
C LEU A 17 -5.23 15.20 6.82
N SER A 18 -5.75 16.11 7.66
CA SER A 18 -4.92 16.95 8.52
C SER A 18 -4.09 16.09 9.49
N THR A 19 -4.71 15.10 10.12
CA THR A 19 -4.01 14.19 11.04
C THR A 19 -2.93 13.37 10.32
N GLN A 20 -3.17 12.97 9.06
CA GLN A 20 -2.16 12.28 8.28
C GLN A 20 -1.00 13.19 7.91
N ILE A 21 -1.28 14.43 7.49
CA ILE A 21 -0.24 15.43 7.19
C ILE A 21 0.59 15.68 8.44
N ASP A 22 -0.04 15.95 9.58
CA ASP A 22 0.67 16.17 10.85
C ASP A 22 1.56 14.97 11.21
N ALA A 23 1.11 13.74 10.98
CA ALA A 23 1.90 12.53 11.24
C ALA A 23 3.09 12.39 10.28
N ILE A 24 2.99 12.86 9.04
CA ILE A 24 4.09 12.85 8.08
C ILE A 24 5.09 13.97 8.41
N GLU A 25 4.62 15.16 8.76
CA GLU A 25 5.49 16.27 9.17
C GLU A 25 6.25 15.99 10.47
N ASN A 26 5.71 15.13 11.34
CA ASN A 26 6.35 14.71 12.59
C ASN A 26 7.18 13.42 12.48
N GLN A 27 7.46 12.93 11.28
CA GLN A 27 8.38 11.79 11.10
C GLN A 27 9.81 12.17 11.50
N THR A 28 10.62 11.17 11.90
CA THR A 28 12.07 11.36 12.17
C THR A 28 12.87 11.69 10.90
N ILE A 29 12.31 11.41 9.73
CA ILE A 29 12.87 11.73 8.41
C ILE A 29 11.90 12.63 7.67
N ASP A 30 12.39 13.77 7.21
CA ASP A 30 11.60 14.72 6.41
C ASP A 30 11.14 14.10 5.09
N SER A 31 9.86 14.32 4.77
CA SER A 31 9.23 13.84 3.54
C SER A 31 8.53 14.99 2.81
N ASP A 32 8.66 15.02 1.48
CA ASP A 32 7.74 15.82 0.66
C ASP A 32 6.35 15.19 0.73
N ILE A 33 5.31 16.03 0.74
CA ILE A 33 3.92 15.54 0.78
C ILE A 33 3.25 15.81 -0.55
N PHE A 34 2.73 14.77 -1.16
CA PHE A 34 1.96 14.84 -2.39
C PHE A 34 0.55 14.31 -2.15
N VAL A 35 -0.46 15.17 -2.24
CA VAL A 35 -1.86 14.80 -2.04
C VAL A 35 -2.54 14.56 -3.38
N ILE A 36 -3.03 13.36 -3.60
CA ILE A 36 -3.87 13.01 -4.74
C ILE A 36 -5.32 13.16 -4.32
N TRP A 37 -5.94 14.21 -4.83
CA TRP A 37 -7.33 14.51 -4.58
C TRP A 37 -8.24 13.87 -5.61
N ARG A 38 -9.14 13.00 -5.18
CA ARG A 38 -10.05 12.26 -6.05
C ARG A 38 -11.53 12.59 -5.83
N ASN A 39 -11.81 13.69 -5.15
CA ASN A 39 -13.18 14.14 -4.90
C ASN A 39 -13.52 15.32 -5.83
N GLU A 40 -14.75 15.39 -6.30
CA GLU A 40 -15.25 16.46 -7.18
C GLU A 40 -15.28 17.83 -6.47
N ASN A 41 -15.40 17.85 -5.15
CA ASN A 41 -15.41 19.10 -4.38
C ASN A 41 -14.01 19.66 -4.25
N PRO A 42 -13.77 20.94 -4.62
CA PRO A 42 -12.49 21.59 -4.39
C PRO A 42 -12.24 21.72 -2.88
N TYR A 43 -11.06 21.37 -2.47
CA TYR A 43 -10.61 21.55 -1.10
C TYR A 43 -9.32 22.39 -1.09
N THR A 44 -9.27 23.41 -0.25
CA THR A 44 -8.08 24.24 -0.11
C THR A 44 -7.30 23.75 1.11
N LEU A 45 -6.13 23.21 0.88
CA LEU A 45 -5.19 22.86 1.93
C LEU A 45 -4.34 24.11 2.26
N ASN A 46 -4.22 24.41 3.55
CA ASN A 46 -3.32 25.44 4.05
C ASN A 46 -1.87 24.93 4.28
N TYR A 47 -1.53 23.82 3.66
CA TYR A 47 -0.21 23.20 3.76
C TYR A 47 0.57 23.38 2.45
N PRO A 48 1.91 23.38 2.48
CA PRO A 48 2.75 23.49 1.28
C PRO A 48 2.76 22.19 0.44
N ALA A 49 1.71 21.39 0.52
CA ALA A 49 1.56 20.15 -0.23
C ALA A 49 1.15 20.43 -1.68
N VAL A 50 1.70 19.68 -2.61
CA VAL A 50 1.25 19.70 -4.00
C VAL A 50 -0.06 18.93 -4.10
N ILE A 51 -1.14 19.63 -4.45
CA ILE A 51 -2.44 18.99 -4.70
C ILE A 51 -2.55 18.69 -6.19
N TYR A 52 -2.79 17.44 -6.51
CA TYR A 52 -3.05 17.00 -7.86
C TYR A 52 -4.49 16.51 -7.96
N LYS A 53 -5.34 17.20 -8.75
CA LYS A 53 -6.69 16.75 -9.10
C LYS A 53 -6.63 16.02 -10.43
N ASN A 54 -7.02 14.78 -10.44
CA ASN A 54 -7.11 14.01 -11.69
C ASN A 54 -8.55 13.97 -12.19
N GLU A 55 -8.75 14.40 -13.43
CA GLU A 55 -10.06 14.48 -14.08
C GLU A 55 -10.36 13.27 -14.99
N SER A 56 -9.39 12.37 -15.24
CA SER A 56 -9.63 11.20 -16.07
C SER A 56 -10.18 10.02 -15.26
N GLU A 57 -11.14 9.27 -15.81
CA GLU A 57 -11.73 8.09 -15.16
C GLU A 57 -10.68 7.04 -14.79
N HIS A 58 -9.67 6.82 -15.63
CA HIS A 58 -8.59 5.87 -15.37
C HIS A 58 -7.74 6.25 -14.14
N PHE A 59 -7.54 7.53 -13.92
CA PHE A 59 -6.77 8.00 -12.78
C PHE A 59 -7.62 8.22 -11.52
N ASN A 60 -8.93 8.22 -11.63
CA ASN A 60 -9.85 8.30 -10.50
C ASN A 60 -10.10 6.94 -9.82
N SER A 61 -9.65 5.84 -10.43
CA SER A 61 -9.71 4.52 -9.82
C SER A 61 -8.65 4.35 -8.72
N LEU A 62 -8.70 3.24 -7.99
CA LEU A 62 -7.68 2.86 -6.99
C LEU A 62 -6.26 2.76 -7.59
N TYR A 63 -6.15 2.52 -8.91
CA TYR A 63 -4.89 2.50 -9.64
C TYR A 63 -4.24 3.89 -9.75
N GLY A 64 -5.03 4.96 -9.69
CA GLY A 64 -4.57 6.33 -9.85
C GLY A 64 -3.45 6.72 -8.90
N ARG A 65 -3.44 6.20 -7.66
CA ARG A 65 -2.38 6.46 -6.69
C ARG A 65 -1.00 5.97 -7.16
N PHE A 66 -0.92 4.85 -7.87
CA PHE A 66 0.32 4.35 -8.42
C PHE A 66 0.74 5.11 -9.69
N TYR A 67 -0.19 5.38 -10.61
CA TYR A 67 0.09 6.15 -11.82
C TYR A 67 0.59 7.56 -11.53
N ASN A 68 -0.07 8.26 -10.62
CA ASN A 68 0.34 9.62 -10.24
C ASN A 68 1.69 9.64 -9.52
N SER A 69 2.03 8.57 -8.82
CA SER A 69 3.33 8.44 -8.14
C SER A 69 4.51 8.24 -9.08
N LEU A 70 4.29 7.89 -10.36
CA LEU A 70 5.37 7.76 -11.36
C LEU A 70 6.10 9.09 -11.67
N HIS A 71 5.55 10.22 -11.29
CA HIS A 71 6.18 11.53 -11.45
C HIS A 71 7.14 11.90 -10.31
N ILE A 72 7.19 11.11 -9.25
CA ILE A 72 8.02 11.35 -8.08
C ILE A 72 9.50 11.22 -8.44
N LYS A 73 10.33 12.11 -7.91
CA LYS A 73 11.77 12.19 -8.17
C LYS A 73 12.65 11.90 -6.95
N THR A 74 12.07 11.87 -5.77
CA THR A 74 12.81 11.50 -4.55
C THR A 74 13.25 10.04 -4.60
N PRO A 75 14.34 9.65 -3.93
CA PRO A 75 14.83 8.27 -3.91
C PRO A 75 13.80 7.23 -3.47
N TYR A 76 12.93 7.59 -2.53
CA TYR A 76 11.89 6.70 -2.00
C TYR A 76 10.51 7.33 -2.15
N THR A 77 9.52 6.46 -2.31
CA THR A 77 8.09 6.80 -2.33
C THR A 77 7.35 6.03 -1.26
N PHE A 78 6.48 6.71 -0.53
CA PHE A 78 5.55 6.11 0.42
C PHE A 78 4.12 6.46 0.04
N ILE A 79 3.36 5.51 -0.50
CA ILE A 79 1.94 5.69 -0.85
C ILE A 79 1.09 5.20 0.31
N VAL A 80 0.16 6.03 0.81
CA VAL A 80 -0.62 5.74 2.02
C VAL A 80 -2.12 5.88 1.72
N ASP A 81 -2.90 4.90 2.19
CA ASP A 81 -4.37 4.98 2.17
C ASP A 81 -4.88 6.05 3.13
N ASP A 82 -6.09 6.57 2.87
CA ASP A 82 -6.70 7.68 3.60
C ASP A 82 -7.16 7.34 5.03
N ASP A 83 -6.88 6.14 5.52
CA ASP A 83 -7.19 5.66 6.88
C ASP A 83 -5.98 5.13 7.66
N ILE A 84 -4.77 5.35 7.16
CA ILE A 84 -3.52 4.89 7.80
C ILE A 84 -2.75 6.07 8.37
N LEU A 85 -2.25 5.88 9.59
CA LEU A 85 -1.41 6.83 10.31
C LEU A 85 -0.05 6.19 10.59
N PRO A 86 1.03 6.60 9.91
CA PRO A 86 2.36 6.10 10.20
C PRO A 86 2.83 6.62 11.57
N GLY A 87 3.46 5.75 12.36
CA GLY A 87 4.12 6.15 13.58
C GLY A 87 5.36 6.99 13.29
N LYS A 88 5.86 7.72 14.28
CA LYS A 88 6.90 8.74 14.15
C LYS A 88 8.19 8.25 13.47
N ALA A 89 8.61 7.02 13.69
CA ALA A 89 9.83 6.44 13.12
C ALA A 89 9.58 5.50 11.93
N TYR A 90 8.34 5.46 11.41
CA TYR A 90 8.00 4.46 10.39
C TYR A 90 8.81 4.60 9.10
N ILE A 91 8.95 5.83 8.58
CA ILE A 91 9.70 6.10 7.35
C ILE A 91 11.19 5.75 7.53
N GLU A 92 11.78 6.13 8.64
CA GLU A 92 13.18 5.80 8.96
C GLU A 92 13.42 4.29 8.97
N ARG A 93 12.59 3.54 9.67
CA ARG A 93 12.64 2.06 9.71
C ARG A 93 12.47 1.43 8.34
N CYS A 94 11.60 1.99 7.51
CA CYS A 94 11.43 1.53 6.13
C CYS A 94 12.70 1.76 5.29
N ILE A 95 13.34 2.91 5.41
CA ILE A 95 14.61 3.22 4.72
C ILE A 95 15.70 2.25 5.16
N GLU A 96 15.87 2.05 6.47
CA GLU A 96 16.87 1.14 7.02
C GLU A 96 16.68 -0.29 6.51
N PHE A 97 15.45 -0.79 6.57
CA PHE A 97 15.13 -2.13 6.08
C PHE A 97 15.34 -2.25 4.57
N SER A 98 14.94 -1.24 3.79
CA SER A 98 15.14 -1.20 2.34
C SER A 98 16.63 -1.28 2.00
N LYS A 99 17.47 -0.44 2.61
CA LYS A 99 18.91 -0.43 2.41
C LYS A 99 19.56 -1.77 2.80
N ALA A 100 19.15 -2.36 3.91
CA ALA A 100 19.64 -3.68 4.33
C ALA A 100 19.31 -4.78 3.31
N ASN A 101 18.23 -4.59 2.53
CA ASN A 101 17.81 -5.48 1.44
C ASN A 101 18.17 -4.95 0.04
N ARG A 102 19.24 -4.12 -0.06
CA ARG A 102 19.77 -3.57 -1.32
C ARG A 102 18.75 -2.75 -2.11
N ASP A 103 17.82 -2.10 -1.43
CA ASP A 103 16.72 -1.32 -2.02
C ASP A 103 15.80 -2.10 -2.99
N ASN A 104 15.84 -3.43 -2.94
CA ASN A 104 15.04 -4.31 -3.79
C ASN A 104 13.89 -4.97 -3.01
N VAL A 105 13.14 -4.20 -2.25
CA VAL A 105 11.98 -4.66 -1.47
C VAL A 105 10.88 -3.61 -1.48
N VAL A 106 9.64 -4.06 -1.34
CA VAL A 106 8.50 -3.21 -1.03
C VAL A 106 8.04 -3.51 0.39
N ILE A 107 7.76 -2.47 1.16
CA ILE A 107 7.33 -2.57 2.55
C ILE A 107 5.90 -2.05 2.64
N CYS A 108 5.01 -2.85 3.23
CA CYS A 108 3.61 -2.48 3.39
C CYS A 108 3.21 -2.43 4.86
N THR A 109 2.11 -1.72 5.15
CA THR A 109 1.52 -1.67 6.50
C THR A 109 0.54 -2.81 6.75
N TYR A 110 0.08 -3.45 5.70
CA TYR A 110 -0.81 -4.61 5.71
C TYR A 110 -0.37 -5.62 4.65
N GLY A 111 -0.54 -6.90 4.92
CA GLY A 111 -0.27 -7.94 3.95
C GLY A 111 -1.09 -9.19 4.16
N VAL A 112 -1.16 -10.02 3.13
CA VAL A 112 -1.80 -11.32 3.20
C VAL A 112 -0.95 -12.40 2.56
N ASN A 113 -1.04 -13.60 3.11
CA ASN A 113 -0.61 -14.83 2.48
C ASN A 113 -1.85 -15.61 2.04
N PHE A 114 -1.89 -16.03 0.77
CA PHE A 114 -3.01 -16.80 0.25
C PHE A 114 -2.87 -18.27 0.61
N LYS A 115 -3.99 -18.98 0.63
CA LYS A 115 -3.97 -20.45 0.70
C LYS A 115 -3.40 -21.03 -0.60
N THR A 116 -2.78 -22.20 -0.53
CA THR A 116 -2.04 -22.81 -1.65
C THR A 116 -2.89 -23.25 -2.84
N ASN A 117 -4.20 -23.41 -2.68
CA ASN A 117 -5.13 -23.77 -3.76
C ASN A 117 -6.07 -22.63 -4.04
N VAL A 118 -5.68 -21.72 -4.95
CA VAL A 118 -6.39 -20.45 -5.09
C VAL A 118 -7.20 -20.38 -6.38
N ASP A 119 -8.33 -21.04 -6.41
CA ASP A 119 -9.39 -20.72 -7.38
C ASP A 119 -10.22 -19.51 -6.98
N LYS A 120 -10.09 -19.05 -5.74
CA LYS A 120 -10.80 -17.91 -5.13
C LYS A 120 -9.88 -17.09 -4.26
N TYR A 121 -10.23 -15.83 -4.03
CA TYR A 121 -9.56 -14.93 -3.10
C TYR A 121 -9.75 -15.44 -1.65
N GLU A 122 -9.03 -16.48 -1.31
CA GLU A 122 -9.02 -17.05 0.03
C GLU A 122 -7.72 -16.70 0.74
N ILE A 123 -7.86 -15.89 1.79
CA ILE A 123 -6.75 -15.48 2.63
C ILE A 123 -6.44 -16.61 3.61
N GLY A 124 -5.19 -17.07 3.61
CA GLY A 124 -4.67 -18.01 4.61
C GLY A 124 -4.28 -17.26 5.89
N GLU A 125 -3.53 -16.19 5.75
CA GLU A 125 -3.05 -15.39 6.86
C GLU A 125 -3.18 -13.90 6.54
N ARG A 126 -3.53 -13.09 7.54
CA ARG A 126 -3.51 -11.63 7.50
C ARG A 126 -2.48 -11.10 8.47
N ILE A 127 -1.62 -10.21 7.99
CA ILE A 127 -0.64 -9.51 8.78
C ILE A 127 -0.95 -8.03 8.68
N GLY A 128 -1.32 -7.43 9.77
CA GLY A 128 -1.76 -6.03 9.81
C GLY A 128 -1.56 -5.39 11.17
N PRO A 129 -2.19 -4.23 11.42
CA PRO A 129 -1.92 -3.36 12.57
C PRO A 129 -1.98 -4.05 13.92
N ALA A 130 -2.86 -5.03 14.05
CA ALA A 130 -3.10 -5.70 15.33
C ALA A 130 -2.22 -6.93 15.55
N LYS A 131 -1.44 -7.35 14.55
CA LYS A 131 -0.61 -8.54 14.66
C LYS A 131 0.78 -8.15 15.16
N PHE A 132 1.14 -8.73 16.29
CA PHE A 132 2.52 -8.70 16.78
C PHE A 132 3.43 -9.50 15.86
N LEU A 133 4.60 -8.95 15.52
CA LEU A 133 5.64 -9.61 14.75
C LEU A 133 6.98 -9.37 15.43
N GLU A 134 7.68 -10.42 15.77
CA GLU A 134 9.06 -10.33 16.27
C GLU A 134 10.02 -9.96 15.17
N GLU A 135 9.82 -10.51 13.97
CA GLU A 135 10.65 -10.30 12.78
C GLU A 135 9.80 -9.82 11.60
N PRO A 136 10.40 -9.13 10.62
CA PRO A 136 9.72 -8.76 9.39
C PRO A 136 9.17 -9.98 8.65
N ALA A 137 7.91 -9.91 8.25
CA ALA A 137 7.22 -11.01 7.58
C ALA A 137 7.09 -10.77 6.08
N LYS A 138 7.53 -11.73 5.26
CA LYS A 138 7.28 -11.73 3.83
C LYS A 138 5.83 -12.12 3.55
N VAL A 139 5.18 -11.41 2.61
CA VAL A 139 3.79 -11.61 2.22
C VAL A 139 3.64 -11.77 0.71
N ASP A 140 2.49 -12.36 0.30
CA ASP A 140 2.17 -12.50 -1.12
C ASP A 140 1.64 -11.22 -1.71
N MET A 141 0.80 -10.51 -0.96
CA MET A 141 0.18 -9.28 -1.36
C MET A 141 0.32 -8.26 -0.24
N GLY A 142 0.73 -7.07 -0.60
CA GLY A 142 0.73 -5.91 0.28
C GLY A 142 -0.54 -5.06 0.15
N GLY A 143 -0.68 -4.09 1.02
CA GLY A 143 -1.81 -3.14 1.00
C GLY A 143 -1.66 -1.99 2.00
N GLN A 144 -2.60 -1.07 1.94
CA GLN A 144 -2.79 0.10 2.79
C GLN A 144 -1.66 1.15 2.69
N GLY A 145 -0.46 0.84 3.09
CA GLY A 145 0.72 1.69 2.91
C GLY A 145 1.78 0.94 2.12
N TRP A 146 2.45 1.62 1.18
CA TRP A 146 3.44 1.05 0.26
C TRP A 146 4.68 1.91 0.26
N PHE A 147 5.73 1.49 0.94
CA PHE A 147 7.03 2.14 0.93
C PHE A 147 8.01 1.38 0.05
N MET A 148 8.74 2.10 -0.80
CA MET A 148 9.67 1.48 -1.73
C MET A 148 10.68 2.47 -2.28
N LYS A 149 11.77 1.96 -2.86
CA LYS A 149 12.59 2.72 -3.81
C LYS A 149 11.70 3.20 -4.96
N THR A 150 11.76 4.47 -5.30
CA THR A 150 10.84 5.07 -6.29
C THR A 150 10.91 4.38 -7.66
N GLU A 151 12.07 3.90 -8.06
CA GLU A 151 12.24 3.18 -9.32
C GLU A 151 11.43 1.87 -9.39
N LEU A 152 11.08 1.24 -8.25
CA LEU A 152 10.28 0.02 -8.23
C LEU A 152 8.82 0.26 -8.66
N LEU A 153 8.35 1.51 -8.61
CA LEU A 153 7.01 1.86 -9.11
C LEU A 153 6.83 1.53 -10.60
N GLN A 154 7.89 1.57 -11.39
CA GLN A 154 7.81 1.23 -12.82
C GLN A 154 7.29 -0.18 -13.07
N HIS A 155 7.50 -1.13 -12.14
CA HIS A 155 7.00 -2.51 -12.27
C HIS A 155 5.48 -2.57 -12.39
N PHE A 156 4.77 -1.58 -11.83
CA PHE A 156 3.32 -1.45 -11.98
C PHE A 156 2.87 -1.39 -13.44
N LEU A 157 3.70 -0.86 -14.34
CA LEU A 157 3.41 -0.69 -15.76
C LEU A 157 3.79 -1.89 -16.63
N TYR A 158 4.65 -2.79 -16.17
CA TYR A 158 5.21 -3.86 -16.99
C TYR A 158 4.22 -4.96 -17.37
N THR A 159 3.09 -4.98 -16.72
CA THR A 159 2.02 -5.93 -17.00
C THR A 159 0.73 -5.18 -17.29
N LYS A 160 0.05 -5.56 -18.39
CA LYS A 160 -1.25 -4.99 -18.70
C LYS A 160 -2.25 -5.29 -17.58
N LEU A 161 -2.98 -4.27 -17.16
CA LEU A 161 -4.07 -4.40 -16.21
C LEU A 161 -5.10 -5.43 -16.72
N TYR A 162 -5.54 -6.29 -15.84
CA TYR A 162 -6.62 -7.22 -16.14
C TYR A 162 -8.00 -6.60 -15.92
N LYS A 163 -8.14 -5.81 -14.85
CA LYS A 163 -9.34 -5.06 -14.48
C LYS A 163 -8.92 -3.67 -14.01
N GLU A 164 -9.77 -2.67 -14.24
CA GLU A 164 -9.51 -1.26 -13.89
C GLU A 164 -10.31 -0.80 -12.67
N ASP A 165 -11.34 -1.55 -12.28
CA ASP A 165 -12.26 -1.14 -11.21
C ASP A 165 -11.73 -1.42 -9.81
N SER A 166 -10.92 -2.50 -9.64
CA SER A 166 -10.40 -2.94 -8.35
C SER A 166 -9.31 -4.00 -8.50
N GLY A 167 -8.51 -4.23 -7.46
CA GLY A 167 -7.47 -5.25 -7.42
C GLY A 167 -6.09 -4.71 -7.79
N GLU A 168 -5.87 -3.42 -7.64
CA GLU A 168 -4.61 -2.73 -7.87
C GLU A 168 -3.49 -3.27 -6.98
N ASP A 169 -3.81 -3.63 -5.75
CA ASP A 169 -2.90 -4.27 -4.81
C ASP A 169 -2.49 -5.68 -5.27
N LEU A 170 -3.44 -6.47 -5.80
CA LEU A 170 -3.16 -7.75 -6.43
C LEU A 170 -2.29 -7.60 -7.66
N HIS A 171 -2.63 -6.62 -8.51
CA HIS A 171 -1.87 -6.34 -9.73
C HIS A 171 -0.42 -5.96 -9.40
N PHE A 172 -0.23 -4.99 -8.52
CA PHE A 172 1.13 -4.56 -8.17
C PHE A 172 1.93 -5.66 -7.49
N SER A 173 1.33 -6.40 -6.57
CA SER A 173 1.98 -7.53 -5.92
C SER A 173 2.40 -8.61 -6.92
N TYR A 174 1.58 -8.91 -7.92
CA TYR A 174 1.96 -9.79 -9.02
C TYR A 174 3.11 -9.23 -9.86
N CYS A 175 3.08 -7.94 -10.18
CA CYS A 175 4.16 -7.29 -10.93
C CYS A 175 5.49 -7.35 -10.17
N LEU A 176 5.47 -7.13 -8.88
CA LEU A 176 6.64 -7.27 -8.00
C LEU A 176 7.14 -8.72 -7.97
N PHE A 177 6.24 -9.69 -7.81
CA PHE A 177 6.58 -11.11 -7.88
C PHE A 177 7.29 -11.47 -9.19
N LYS A 178 6.79 -10.99 -10.32
CA LYS A 178 7.37 -11.25 -11.66
C LYS A 178 8.78 -10.68 -11.82
N ASN A 179 9.17 -9.73 -11.01
CA ASN A 179 10.47 -9.06 -11.05
C ASN A 179 11.34 -9.39 -9.81
N ASP A 180 11.01 -10.47 -9.10
CA ASP A 180 11.74 -10.93 -7.91
C ASP A 180 11.90 -9.86 -6.82
N VAL A 181 10.90 -8.97 -6.69
CA VAL A 181 10.84 -7.95 -5.63
C VAL A 181 9.92 -8.45 -4.51
N PRO A 182 10.44 -8.83 -3.35
CA PRO A 182 9.63 -9.29 -2.23
C PRO A 182 8.89 -8.15 -1.53
N ILE A 183 7.73 -8.49 -0.95
CA ILE A 183 6.93 -7.59 -0.15
C ILE A 183 7.06 -8.01 1.32
N TYR A 184 7.29 -7.04 2.20
CA TYR A 184 7.44 -7.25 3.64
C TYR A 184 6.49 -6.39 4.46
N ILE A 185 6.11 -6.91 5.61
CA ILE A 185 5.54 -6.16 6.73
C ILE A 185 6.64 -6.10 7.79
N LEU A 186 6.98 -4.89 8.26
CA LEU A 186 7.98 -4.75 9.30
C LEU A 186 7.51 -5.35 10.62
N ASN A 187 8.47 -5.78 11.41
CA ASN A 187 8.21 -6.21 12.78
C ASN A 187 7.61 -5.06 13.61
N LYS A 188 6.73 -5.41 14.51
CA LYS A 188 6.03 -4.47 15.40
C LYS A 188 5.88 -5.09 16.78
N GLY A 189 6.49 -4.45 17.78
CA GLY A 189 6.28 -4.79 19.18
C GLY A 189 4.89 -4.43 19.67
N VAL A 190 4.43 -5.05 20.75
CA VAL A 190 3.13 -4.76 21.38
C VAL A 190 3.04 -3.30 21.82
N GLU A 191 4.16 -2.73 22.29
CA GLU A 191 4.26 -1.34 22.75
C GLU A 191 4.82 -0.37 21.69
N ASP A 192 5.02 -0.83 20.44
CA ASP A 192 5.64 -0.04 19.38
C ASP A 192 4.65 1.00 18.82
N LYS A 193 4.60 2.16 19.48
CA LYS A 193 3.82 3.32 19.03
C LYS A 193 4.52 4.10 17.93
N ASP A 194 5.82 3.89 17.72
CA ASP A 194 6.61 4.55 16.67
C ASP A 194 6.55 3.80 15.33
N GLY A 195 5.93 2.60 15.28
CA GLY A 195 5.61 1.89 14.06
C GLY A 195 4.51 2.60 13.27
N TRP A 196 3.39 1.95 13.06
CA TRP A 196 2.25 2.54 12.36
C TRP A 196 0.93 2.25 13.08
N GLN A 197 -0.04 3.12 12.85
CA GLN A 197 -1.35 3.06 13.47
C GLN A 197 -2.43 3.08 12.39
N ASP A 198 -3.62 2.66 12.78
CA ASP A 198 -4.81 2.73 11.97
C ASP A 198 -5.67 3.90 12.46
N LEU A 199 -5.98 4.85 11.57
CA LEU A 199 -6.81 6.02 11.89
C LEU A 199 -8.26 5.69 12.19
N THR A 200 -8.72 4.54 11.80
CA THR A 200 -10.12 4.14 12.01
C THR A 200 -10.46 3.80 13.45
N LEU A 201 -9.54 4.02 14.39
CA LEU A 201 -9.74 3.94 15.84
C LEU A 201 -10.54 2.70 16.28
N GLY A 202 -10.13 1.53 15.81
CA GLY A 202 -10.78 0.26 16.10
C GLY A 202 -11.85 -0.19 15.11
N LYS A 203 -12.19 0.64 14.13
CA LYS A 203 -13.07 0.24 13.01
C LYS A 203 -12.31 -0.14 11.73
N ARG A 204 -11.02 0.13 11.63
CA ARG A 204 -10.07 -0.36 10.60
C ARG A 204 -10.62 -0.37 9.18
N GLY A 205 -10.96 0.79 8.63
CA GLY A 205 -11.55 0.86 7.31
C GLY A 205 -12.89 0.11 7.20
N GLN A 206 -13.61 -0.06 8.30
CA GLN A 206 -14.91 -0.72 8.38
C GLN A 206 -16.08 0.26 8.33
N ASP A 207 -15.83 1.51 8.01
CA ASP A 207 -16.88 2.49 7.75
C ASP A 207 -17.63 2.17 6.43
N ASP A 208 -18.71 2.89 6.17
CA ASP A 208 -19.54 2.69 4.99
C ASP A 208 -18.84 3.08 3.68
N GLN A 209 -17.67 3.74 3.75
CA GLN A 209 -16.83 4.12 2.62
C GLN A 209 -15.88 2.99 2.18
N ALA A 210 -15.76 1.92 2.97
CA ALA A 210 -14.85 0.83 2.71
C ALA A 210 -15.29 -0.03 1.51
N GLN A 211 -14.60 0.10 0.38
CA GLN A 211 -14.93 -0.60 -0.87
C GLN A 211 -14.87 -2.13 -0.75
N TRP A 212 -13.99 -2.66 0.09
CA TRP A 212 -13.84 -4.10 0.29
C TRP A 212 -15.10 -4.81 0.82
N ARG A 213 -16.08 -4.07 1.35
CA ARG A 213 -17.36 -4.61 1.87
C ARG A 213 -18.34 -4.95 0.76
N THR A 214 -18.14 -4.46 -0.45
CA THR A 214 -19.08 -4.70 -1.54
C THR A 214 -18.87 -6.08 -2.15
N LYS A 215 -19.99 -6.76 -2.50
CA LYS A 215 -19.94 -8.07 -3.19
C LYS A 215 -19.23 -7.95 -4.55
N GLN A 216 -19.42 -6.82 -5.24
CA GLN A 216 -18.77 -6.54 -6.52
C GLN A 216 -17.25 -6.52 -6.37
N HIS A 217 -16.74 -5.81 -5.38
CA HIS A 217 -15.29 -5.75 -5.10
C HIS A 217 -14.69 -7.15 -4.89
N LYS A 218 -15.35 -7.98 -4.08
CA LYS A 218 -14.89 -9.36 -3.86
C LYS A 218 -14.84 -10.17 -5.16
N ASN A 219 -15.89 -10.11 -5.99
CA ASN A 219 -15.95 -10.84 -7.25
C ASN A 219 -14.84 -10.41 -8.23
N ILE A 220 -14.53 -9.11 -8.27
CA ILE A 220 -13.45 -8.59 -9.12
C ILE A 220 -12.12 -9.12 -8.63
N ARG A 221 -11.86 -9.09 -7.33
CA ARG A 221 -10.61 -9.59 -6.74
C ARG A 221 -10.42 -11.10 -6.97
N ASP A 222 -11.49 -11.89 -6.89
CA ASP A 222 -11.45 -13.32 -7.25
C ASP A 222 -10.98 -13.51 -8.70
N GLN A 223 -11.52 -12.73 -9.64
CA GLN A 223 -11.14 -12.78 -11.05
C GLN A 223 -9.69 -12.33 -11.28
N VAL A 224 -9.26 -11.25 -10.63
CA VAL A 224 -7.89 -10.73 -10.73
C VAL A 224 -6.89 -11.74 -10.19
N LEU A 225 -7.13 -12.30 -9.01
CA LEU A 225 -6.27 -13.30 -8.42
C LEU A 225 -6.17 -14.55 -9.31
N LYS A 226 -7.30 -15.08 -9.77
CA LYS A 226 -7.33 -16.23 -10.68
C LYS A 226 -6.54 -15.96 -11.95
N HIS A 227 -6.69 -14.76 -12.54
CA HIS A 227 -5.95 -14.39 -13.74
C HIS A 227 -4.43 -14.43 -13.53
N TYR A 228 -3.93 -13.94 -12.40
CA TYR A 228 -2.50 -13.92 -12.13
C TYR A 228 -1.96 -15.28 -11.65
N THR A 229 -2.76 -16.08 -10.98
CA THR A 229 -2.35 -17.44 -10.61
C THR A 229 -2.20 -18.34 -11.85
N THR A 230 -3.05 -18.20 -12.87
CA THR A 230 -2.86 -18.91 -14.14
C THR A 230 -1.59 -18.47 -14.90
N LYS A 231 -1.02 -17.31 -14.55
CA LYS A 231 0.26 -16.80 -15.08
C LYS A 231 1.46 -17.15 -14.19
N GLY A 232 1.30 -18.07 -13.25
CA GLY A 232 2.37 -18.54 -12.39
C GLY A 232 2.54 -17.80 -11.07
N TRP A 233 1.68 -16.81 -10.73
CA TRP A 233 1.72 -16.22 -9.40
C TRP A 233 1.38 -17.29 -8.36
N LEU A 234 2.13 -17.33 -7.27
CA LEU A 234 2.01 -18.33 -6.19
C LEU A 234 2.38 -19.77 -6.62
N SER A 235 2.83 -19.98 -7.88
CA SER A 235 3.38 -21.28 -8.30
C SER A 235 4.76 -21.47 -7.64
N GLY A 236 5.00 -22.70 -7.16
CA GLY A 236 6.28 -23.02 -6.49
C GLY A 236 6.24 -22.89 -4.97
N ARG A 237 5.12 -22.53 -4.37
CA ARG A 237 4.88 -22.83 -2.95
C ARG A 237 4.68 -24.34 -2.80
N GLY A 238 5.79 -25.07 -2.80
CA GLY A 238 5.78 -26.43 -2.30
C GLY A 238 5.19 -26.42 -0.90
N ASN A 239 4.50 -27.49 -0.53
CA ASN A 239 3.89 -27.77 0.77
C ASN A 239 4.84 -27.44 1.94
N SER A 240 5.17 -26.20 2.15
CA SER A 240 5.76 -25.70 3.38
C SER A 240 4.63 -25.74 4.39
N THR A 241 4.45 -26.89 4.99
CA THR A 241 3.71 -27.08 6.22
C THR A 241 4.15 -25.96 7.16
N LEU A 242 3.24 -25.08 7.49
CA LEU A 242 3.40 -24.18 8.63
C LEU A 242 3.72 -25.07 9.85
N ILE A 243 4.96 -25.02 10.28
CA ILE A 243 5.37 -25.58 11.58
C ILE A 243 5.05 -24.56 12.65
#